data_7f36b24a76ba3cfff7dd61040c3ba6c3
#
_entry.id   7f36b24a76ba3cfff7dd61040c3ba6c3
#
_cell.length_a   1.000
_cell.length_b   1.000
_cell.length_c   1.000
_cell.angle_alpha   90.00
_cell.angle_beta   90.00
_cell.angle_gamma   90.00
#
_symmetry.space_group_name_H-M   'P 1'
#
loop_
_entity.id
_entity.type
_entity.pdbx_description
1 polymer ?
#
loop_
_entity_poly.entity_id
_entity_poly.type
_entity_poly.pdbx_seq_one_letter_code
_entity_poly.pdbx_strand_id
1 'polypeptide(L)'
;PSHIRVFSNAQGAFDPEILKEALHIDLPGLDQGKVAEYIEKTDNEALYCYLLLTQCNALSESLPKMFEKMGGYTELLFPNNILRPDSVLGRMVADIPEEDWTDQVQIIGWLYQYYGLEKHNEVVNINKSAVTREDIPAATQLFTTDWVVRYIVDNALGRYWIERHPESKLRGKLEFLVVPKGGELPHVAETVTPQALTFLDPCVGSGHILVYAFDVLMEIYKECGYNERDAASEILQHNLFGLDIDDRAVQLAYFAVMMKARQYDRRILTRGIQPQVYAPTRSDGELWEFGSLVQVDALDEMPQQPDEVSLFQQNYEDQLNDWNYRRLLSQKYVAVCTNPPYLNKYYPKLKEYVNNNYKDYAGDLFSVFIYRNLLFCQTDGYCGFMTPFVWMFIKTYEKLRQFIIQNKSITTLIQMEYSAFEEATVPICSFVLKNGKETANGLYFKLSEFKGGMEVQREKVVDALKYKNCGYFYETSATNFSKIPGLPIAYWASHEFIQVCENGMIIGSLASPKTGMTTGDNDRFLRLWSEVSFLRCFFSAKTNEEAMHSGAKWFPYLKGGDFRRWYGNKYYLINWENDGFEIKNNIKPN
;
A
#
# COMPACT_ATOMS: atom_id res chain seq x y z
N PRO A 1 41.23 1.10 -2.40
CA PRO A 1 40.92 1.95 -3.54
C PRO A 1 39.42 2.19 -3.62
N SER A 2 38.99 3.20 -2.87
CA SER A 2 37.56 3.51 -2.67
C SER A 2 36.97 4.40 -3.77
N HIS A 3 37.57 4.49 -4.94
CA HIS A 3 37.18 5.46 -5.94
C HIS A 3 37.22 4.96 -7.40
N ILE A 4 37.38 3.64 -7.64
CA ILE A 4 37.31 3.08 -8.99
C ILE A 4 35.84 2.96 -9.39
N ARG A 5 35.46 3.61 -10.50
CA ARG A 5 34.09 3.60 -11.00
C ARG A 5 33.84 2.33 -11.81
N VAL A 6 32.74 1.65 -11.42
CA VAL A 6 32.37 0.35 -11.99
C VAL A 6 31.70 0.51 -13.36
N PHE A 7 30.92 1.58 -13.55
CA PHE A 7 30.09 1.79 -14.73
C PHE A 7 30.54 2.95 -15.62
N SER A 8 31.27 3.92 -15.08
CA SER A 8 31.61 5.15 -15.79
C SER A 8 33.09 5.50 -15.65
N ASN A 9 33.53 6.53 -16.37
CA ASN A 9 34.81 7.22 -16.15
C ASN A 9 34.63 8.48 -15.28
N ALA A 10 35.72 9.19 -15.03
CA ALA A 10 35.72 10.42 -14.24
C ALA A 10 34.86 11.56 -14.83
N GLN A 11 34.55 11.50 -16.12
CA GLN A 11 33.70 12.46 -16.83
C GLN A 11 32.23 12.03 -16.88
N GLY A 12 31.86 10.91 -16.26
CA GLY A 12 30.49 10.38 -16.24
C GLY A 12 30.08 9.61 -17.51
N ALA A 13 30.96 9.43 -18.46
CA ALA A 13 30.68 8.64 -19.66
C ALA A 13 30.75 7.13 -19.38
N PHE A 14 29.97 6.33 -20.12
CA PHE A 14 30.01 4.87 -20.05
C PHE A 14 31.34 4.33 -20.61
N ASP A 15 32.36 4.34 -19.78
CA ASP A 15 33.71 3.84 -20.02
C ASP A 15 34.27 3.35 -18.67
N PRO A 16 33.94 2.12 -18.25
CA PRO A 16 34.21 1.63 -16.89
C PRO A 16 35.69 1.69 -16.51
N GLU A 17 36.01 2.48 -15.48
CA GLU A 17 37.40 2.60 -14.97
C GLU A 17 37.91 1.26 -14.43
N ILE A 18 37.01 0.42 -13.93
CA ILE A 18 37.34 -0.90 -13.39
C ILE A 18 38.08 -1.80 -14.39
N LEU A 19 37.82 -1.65 -15.68
CA LEU A 19 38.53 -2.38 -16.73
C LEU A 19 40.01 -1.94 -16.85
N LYS A 20 40.27 -0.64 -16.73
CA LYS A 20 41.60 -0.06 -16.85
C LYS A 20 42.48 -0.38 -15.65
N GLU A 21 41.84 -0.49 -14.48
CA GLU A 21 42.52 -0.75 -13.21
C GLU A 21 42.49 -2.23 -12.80
N ALA A 22 42.02 -3.14 -13.68
CA ALA A 22 41.73 -4.54 -13.34
C ALA A 22 42.91 -5.31 -12.69
N LEU A 23 44.16 -5.02 -13.11
CA LEU A 23 45.38 -5.61 -12.54
C LEU A 23 45.74 -5.06 -11.15
N HIS A 24 45.21 -3.92 -10.76
CA HIS A 24 45.50 -3.22 -9.51
C HIS A 24 44.39 -3.26 -8.49
N ILE A 25 43.27 -3.90 -8.83
CA ILE A 25 42.12 -4.01 -7.94
C ILE A 25 42.35 -5.13 -6.91
N ASP A 26 42.14 -4.79 -5.65
CA ASP A 26 42.08 -5.76 -4.55
C ASP A 26 40.60 -6.01 -4.22
N LEU A 27 40.02 -7.08 -4.80
CA LEU A 27 38.68 -7.56 -4.55
C LEU A 27 38.76 -8.97 -3.94
N PRO A 28 38.00 -9.24 -2.86
CA PRO A 28 37.89 -10.58 -2.30
C PRO A 28 37.42 -11.58 -3.37
N GLY A 29 38.16 -12.68 -3.53
CA GLY A 29 37.84 -13.72 -4.52
C GLY A 29 38.27 -13.44 -5.94
N LEU A 30 38.97 -12.32 -6.23
CA LEU A 30 39.49 -12.02 -7.55
C LEU A 30 40.74 -12.88 -7.85
N ASP A 31 40.70 -13.64 -8.93
CA ASP A 31 41.86 -14.39 -9.46
C ASP A 31 42.60 -13.53 -10.50
N GLN A 32 43.77 -13.02 -10.12
CA GLN A 32 44.61 -12.19 -10.97
C GLN A 32 45.12 -12.95 -12.20
N GLY A 33 45.25 -14.29 -12.14
CA GLY A 33 45.61 -15.12 -13.28
C GLY A 33 44.53 -15.09 -14.38
N LYS A 34 43.25 -15.19 -13.99
CA LYS A 34 42.12 -15.02 -14.93
C LYS A 34 42.04 -13.60 -15.50
N VAL A 35 42.29 -12.58 -14.69
CA VAL A 35 42.35 -11.18 -15.15
C VAL A 35 43.40 -11.04 -16.24
N ALA A 36 44.62 -11.54 -16.01
CA ALA A 36 45.70 -11.50 -16.99
C ALA A 36 45.34 -12.27 -18.27
N GLU A 37 44.71 -13.46 -18.15
CA GLU A 37 44.27 -14.24 -19.30
C GLU A 37 43.25 -13.49 -20.18
N TYR A 38 42.27 -12.82 -19.61
CA TYR A 38 41.29 -12.04 -20.37
C TYR A 38 41.93 -10.81 -21.05
N ILE A 39 42.90 -10.16 -20.40
CA ILE A 39 43.64 -9.04 -20.96
C ILE A 39 44.50 -9.51 -22.15
N GLU A 40 45.21 -10.64 -22.02
CA GLU A 40 46.00 -11.22 -23.11
C GLU A 40 45.14 -11.58 -24.32
N LYS A 41 43.93 -12.07 -24.09
CA LYS A 41 42.94 -12.39 -25.15
C LYS A 41 42.23 -11.15 -25.70
N THR A 42 42.46 -9.98 -25.14
CA THR A 42 41.70 -8.74 -25.47
C THR A 42 40.19 -8.89 -25.36
N ASP A 43 39.73 -9.76 -24.47
CA ASP A 43 38.32 -10.02 -24.23
C ASP A 43 37.80 -9.13 -23.06
N ASN A 44 37.60 -7.85 -23.39
CA ASN A 44 37.13 -6.86 -22.42
C ASN A 44 35.72 -7.17 -21.90
N GLU A 45 34.88 -7.80 -22.71
CA GLU A 45 33.52 -8.17 -22.31
C GLU A 45 33.55 -9.24 -21.21
N ALA A 46 34.30 -10.34 -21.43
CA ALA A 46 34.46 -11.39 -20.43
C ALA A 46 35.13 -10.88 -19.15
N LEU A 47 36.16 -10.01 -19.31
CA LEU A 47 36.83 -9.37 -18.18
C LEU A 47 35.85 -8.54 -17.34
N TYR A 48 35.01 -7.73 -17.99
CA TYR A 48 34.05 -6.89 -17.30
C TYR A 48 32.99 -7.72 -16.56
N CYS A 49 32.43 -8.73 -17.22
CA CYS A 49 31.52 -9.68 -16.59
C CYS A 49 32.13 -10.35 -15.34
N TYR A 50 33.38 -10.81 -15.47
CA TYR A 50 34.10 -11.45 -14.36
C TYR A 50 34.33 -10.50 -13.19
N LEU A 51 34.71 -9.25 -13.45
CA LEU A 51 34.90 -8.23 -12.43
C LEU A 51 33.57 -7.90 -11.70
N LEU A 52 32.48 -7.74 -12.47
CA LEU A 52 31.14 -7.48 -11.89
C LEU A 52 30.66 -8.65 -11.01
N LEU A 53 30.79 -9.89 -11.50
CA LEU A 53 30.41 -11.08 -10.75
C LEU A 53 31.25 -11.23 -9.46
N THR A 54 32.55 -10.98 -9.55
CA THR A 54 33.43 -11.02 -8.38
C THR A 54 33.05 -9.95 -7.36
N GLN A 55 32.67 -8.76 -7.82
CA GLN A 55 32.21 -7.69 -6.93
C GLN A 55 30.87 -8.00 -6.29
N CYS A 56 29.91 -8.56 -7.02
CA CYS A 56 28.63 -9.02 -6.47
C CYS A 56 28.87 -10.09 -5.41
N ASN A 57 29.74 -11.06 -5.68
CA ASN A 57 30.08 -12.10 -4.71
C ASN A 57 30.79 -11.55 -3.46
N ALA A 58 31.63 -10.53 -3.58
CA ALA A 58 32.22 -9.84 -2.44
C ALA A 58 31.18 -9.07 -1.61
N LEU A 59 30.17 -8.49 -2.26
CA LEU A 59 29.07 -7.80 -1.59
C LEU A 59 28.12 -8.75 -0.87
N SER A 60 28.06 -10.04 -1.25
CA SER A 60 27.20 -11.03 -0.58
C SER A 60 27.51 -11.23 0.90
N GLU A 61 28.75 -10.99 1.33
CA GLU A 61 29.13 -11.06 2.74
C GLU A 61 28.53 -9.92 3.58
N SER A 62 28.42 -8.73 2.96
CA SER A 62 27.91 -7.52 3.65
C SER A 62 26.40 -7.33 3.47
N LEU A 63 25.85 -7.78 2.35
CA LEU A 63 24.45 -7.61 1.93
C LEU A 63 23.89 -8.96 1.45
N PRO A 64 23.81 -9.99 2.31
CA PRO A 64 23.51 -11.36 1.89
C PRO A 64 22.10 -11.53 1.29
N LYS A 65 21.13 -10.71 1.69
CA LYS A 65 19.77 -10.76 1.12
C LYS A 65 19.64 -10.08 -0.24
N MET A 66 20.59 -9.21 -0.61
CA MET A 66 20.57 -8.50 -1.91
C MET A 66 21.47 -9.16 -2.95
N PHE A 67 22.61 -9.69 -2.53
CA PHE A 67 23.59 -10.32 -3.39
C PHE A 67 23.79 -11.77 -2.92
N GLU A 68 23.10 -12.69 -3.58
CA GLU A 68 23.40 -14.12 -3.40
C GLU A 68 24.76 -14.45 -4.03
N LYS A 69 25.49 -15.40 -3.46
CA LYS A 69 26.72 -15.90 -4.09
C LYS A 69 26.39 -16.47 -5.45
N MET A 70 26.81 -15.78 -6.50
CA MET A 70 26.64 -16.25 -7.86
C MET A 70 27.65 -17.34 -8.16
N GLY A 71 27.13 -18.50 -8.61
CA GLY A 71 27.92 -19.65 -9.05
C GLY A 71 27.04 -20.57 -9.88
N GLY A 72 27.62 -21.20 -10.90
CA GLY A 72 26.90 -22.14 -11.74
C GLY A 72 25.98 -21.51 -12.78
N TYR A 73 24.69 -21.94 -12.85
CA TYR A 73 23.79 -21.54 -13.92
C TYR A 73 23.33 -20.07 -13.87
N THR A 74 23.41 -19.40 -12.74
CA THR A 74 23.08 -17.96 -12.62
C THR A 74 24.02 -17.07 -13.42
N GLU A 75 25.27 -17.47 -13.58
CA GLU A 75 26.23 -16.79 -14.46
C GLU A 75 25.80 -16.82 -15.93
N LEU A 76 25.08 -17.85 -16.37
CA LEU A 76 24.56 -17.98 -17.73
C LEU A 76 23.43 -16.98 -18.05
N LEU A 77 22.81 -16.40 -17.02
CA LEU A 77 21.77 -15.36 -17.18
C LEU A 77 22.36 -13.96 -17.38
N PHE A 78 23.69 -13.81 -17.23
CA PHE A 78 24.34 -12.54 -17.43
C PHE A 78 24.24 -12.12 -18.92
N PRO A 79 23.74 -10.91 -19.22
CA PRO A 79 23.52 -10.51 -20.61
C PRO A 79 24.83 -10.37 -21.36
N ASN A 80 24.85 -10.79 -22.63
CA ASN A 80 25.95 -10.56 -23.55
C ASN A 80 25.98 -9.11 -24.03
N ASN A 81 27.13 -8.62 -24.41
CA ASN A 81 27.33 -7.26 -24.96
C ASN A 81 26.96 -6.12 -24.01
N ILE A 82 27.29 -6.28 -22.72
CA ILE A 82 26.96 -5.28 -21.68
C ILE A 82 27.83 -4.02 -21.77
N LEU A 83 29.00 -4.08 -22.45
CA LEU A 83 29.87 -2.91 -22.70
C LEU A 83 29.42 -2.04 -23.88
N ARG A 84 28.38 -2.42 -24.61
CA ARG A 84 27.86 -1.61 -25.70
C ARG A 84 27.15 -0.36 -25.18
N PRO A 85 27.25 0.81 -25.86
CA PRO A 85 26.55 2.02 -25.46
C PRO A 85 25.00 1.86 -25.44
N ASP A 86 24.45 0.97 -26.27
CA ASP A 86 23.01 0.65 -26.34
C ASP A 86 22.58 -0.48 -25.38
N SER A 87 23.49 -1.00 -24.57
CA SER A 87 23.20 -1.96 -23.52
C SER A 87 22.39 -1.33 -22.40
N VAL A 88 21.79 -2.17 -21.53
CA VAL A 88 21.06 -1.70 -20.34
C VAL A 88 21.95 -0.82 -19.46
N LEU A 89 23.22 -1.21 -19.22
CA LEU A 89 24.16 -0.43 -18.43
C LEU A 89 24.55 0.89 -19.13
N GLY A 90 24.79 0.84 -20.44
CA GLY A 90 25.12 2.03 -21.22
C GLY A 90 24.00 3.07 -21.19
N ARG A 91 22.75 2.63 -21.38
CA ARG A 91 21.57 3.50 -21.28
C ARG A 91 21.36 4.02 -19.86
N MET A 92 21.51 3.16 -18.85
CA MET A 92 21.35 3.58 -17.45
C MET A 92 22.31 4.71 -17.08
N VAL A 93 23.57 4.64 -17.54
CA VAL A 93 24.58 5.71 -17.32
C VAL A 93 24.27 6.95 -18.15
N ALA A 94 23.73 6.80 -19.38
CA ALA A 94 23.44 7.92 -20.28
C ALA A 94 22.14 8.65 -19.93
N ASP A 95 21.10 7.92 -19.51
CA ASP A 95 19.74 8.44 -19.35
C ASP A 95 19.43 8.90 -17.91
N ILE A 96 20.17 8.41 -16.91
CA ILE A 96 19.96 8.76 -15.49
C ILE A 96 21.13 9.64 -15.00
N PRO A 97 20.91 10.92 -14.70
CA PRO A 97 21.94 11.81 -14.15
C PRO A 97 22.55 11.28 -12.85
N GLU A 98 23.84 11.50 -12.62
CA GLU A 98 24.52 11.04 -11.39
C GLU A 98 23.93 11.69 -10.12
N GLU A 99 23.35 12.87 -10.23
CA GLU A 99 22.66 13.57 -9.14
C GLU A 99 21.41 12.82 -8.66
N ASP A 100 20.73 12.09 -9.55
CA ASP A 100 19.55 11.28 -9.20
C ASP A 100 19.93 10.00 -8.43
N TRP A 101 21.19 9.57 -8.51
CA TRP A 101 21.73 8.46 -7.71
C TRP A 101 22.27 8.91 -6.35
N THR A 102 22.56 10.21 -6.21
CA THR A 102 23.18 10.75 -5.01
C THR A 102 22.10 11.07 -3.98
N ASP A 103 22.21 10.51 -2.78
CA ASP A 103 21.27 10.68 -1.66
C ASP A 103 19.81 10.22 -1.92
N GLN A 104 19.52 9.67 -3.09
CA GLN A 104 18.20 9.18 -3.52
C GLN A 104 18.11 7.65 -3.42
N VAL A 105 18.09 7.09 -2.20
CA VAL A 105 18.00 5.64 -1.99
C VAL A 105 16.73 5.04 -2.65
N GLN A 106 15.73 5.85 -2.89
CA GLN A 106 14.43 5.46 -3.44
C GLN A 106 14.43 5.19 -4.95
N ILE A 107 15.45 5.64 -5.69
CA ILE A 107 15.51 5.48 -7.16
C ILE A 107 15.39 4.01 -7.59
N ILE A 108 15.97 3.10 -6.83
CA ILE A 108 15.89 1.66 -7.12
C ILE A 108 14.44 1.15 -6.96
N GLY A 109 13.69 1.68 -6.00
CA GLY A 109 12.27 1.38 -5.83
C GLY A 109 11.44 1.84 -7.02
N TRP A 110 11.72 3.03 -7.56
CA TRP A 110 11.06 3.55 -8.77
C TRP A 110 11.39 2.69 -10.01
N LEU A 111 12.66 2.33 -10.19
CA LEU A 111 13.06 1.45 -11.30
C LEU A 111 12.35 0.10 -11.24
N TYR A 112 12.19 -0.47 -10.04
CA TYR A 112 11.44 -1.71 -9.83
C TYR A 112 9.96 -1.55 -10.17
N GLN A 113 9.33 -0.46 -9.77
CA GLN A 113 7.93 -0.16 -10.10
C GLN A 113 7.72 -0.11 -11.62
N TYR A 114 8.56 0.65 -12.33
CA TYR A 114 8.47 0.73 -13.79
C TYR A 114 8.75 -0.61 -14.48
N TYR A 115 9.68 -1.40 -13.94
CA TYR A 115 9.90 -2.76 -14.42
C TYR A 115 8.66 -3.66 -14.24
N GLY A 116 7.94 -3.50 -13.13
CA GLY A 116 6.70 -4.24 -12.84
C GLY A 116 5.49 -3.78 -13.64
N LEU A 117 5.52 -2.60 -14.28
CA LEU A 117 4.36 -1.96 -14.91
C LEU A 117 3.78 -2.78 -16.08
N GLU A 118 4.62 -3.43 -16.88
CA GLU A 118 4.17 -4.29 -17.98
C GLU A 118 3.37 -5.48 -17.45
N LYS A 119 3.88 -6.17 -16.44
CA LYS A 119 3.21 -7.28 -15.78
C LYS A 119 1.93 -6.82 -15.05
N HIS A 120 1.95 -5.64 -14.42
CA HIS A 120 0.77 -5.02 -13.82
C HIS A 120 -0.34 -4.83 -14.86
N ASN A 121 -0.01 -4.23 -16.00
CA ASN A 121 -0.97 -4.00 -17.07
C ASN A 121 -1.54 -5.29 -17.64
N GLU A 122 -0.73 -6.34 -17.78
CA GLU A 122 -1.20 -7.66 -18.17
C GLU A 122 -2.23 -8.22 -17.18
N VAL A 123 -1.90 -8.21 -15.88
CA VAL A 123 -2.75 -8.80 -14.84
C VAL A 123 -4.05 -8.02 -14.67
N VAL A 124 -3.99 -6.69 -14.66
CA VAL A 124 -5.16 -5.83 -14.39
C VAL A 124 -6.07 -5.69 -15.62
N ASN A 125 -5.51 -5.56 -16.82
CA ASN A 125 -6.29 -5.30 -18.05
C ASN A 125 -6.80 -6.57 -18.73
N ILE A 126 -6.08 -7.69 -18.66
CA ILE A 126 -6.42 -8.93 -19.38
C ILE A 126 -7.32 -9.83 -18.52
N ASN A 127 -7.15 -9.86 -17.22
CA ASN A 127 -7.87 -10.76 -16.33
C ASN A 127 -9.09 -10.11 -15.67
N LYS A 128 -10.28 -10.38 -16.22
CA LYS A 128 -11.56 -10.17 -15.49
C LYS A 128 -11.78 -11.23 -14.38
N SER A 129 -10.88 -12.21 -14.26
CA SER A 129 -10.90 -13.30 -13.28
C SER A 129 -10.23 -12.91 -11.95
N ALA A 130 -10.30 -13.79 -10.97
CA ALA A 130 -9.56 -13.64 -9.71
C ALA A 130 -8.04 -13.67 -9.97
N VAL A 131 -7.31 -12.79 -9.29
CA VAL A 131 -5.84 -12.71 -9.36
C VAL A 131 -5.24 -13.92 -8.66
N THR A 132 -4.23 -14.57 -9.26
CA THR A 132 -3.51 -15.69 -8.62
C THR A 132 -2.59 -15.20 -7.51
N ARG A 133 -2.10 -16.11 -6.66
CA ARG A 133 -1.16 -15.75 -5.59
C ARG A 133 0.10 -15.10 -6.13
N GLU A 134 0.66 -15.65 -7.20
CA GLU A 134 1.88 -15.16 -7.84
C GLU A 134 1.71 -13.78 -8.51
N ASP A 135 0.50 -13.44 -8.90
CA ASP A 135 0.18 -12.18 -9.56
C ASP A 135 -0.22 -11.06 -8.57
N ILE A 136 -0.48 -11.39 -7.29
CA ILE A 136 -0.84 -10.38 -6.28
C ILE A 136 0.18 -9.23 -6.23
N PRO A 137 1.50 -9.47 -6.13
CA PRO A 137 2.47 -8.39 -6.08
C PRO A 137 2.35 -7.45 -7.28
N ALA A 138 2.28 -8.00 -8.50
CA ALA A 138 2.12 -7.21 -9.71
C ALA A 138 0.78 -6.45 -9.78
N ALA A 139 -0.31 -7.08 -9.31
CA ALA A 139 -1.64 -6.48 -9.33
C ALA A 139 -1.82 -5.35 -8.32
N THR A 140 -1.08 -5.38 -7.21
CA THR A 140 -1.29 -4.49 -6.06
C THR A 140 -0.11 -3.55 -5.78
N GLN A 141 0.95 -3.63 -6.59
CA GLN A 141 2.10 -2.75 -6.48
C GLN A 141 1.69 -1.31 -6.79
N LEU A 142 1.64 -0.48 -5.76
CA LEU A 142 1.29 0.92 -5.84
C LEU A 142 2.29 1.73 -5.01
N PHE A 143 3.01 2.63 -5.66
CA PHE A 143 4.01 3.45 -4.97
C PHE A 143 3.35 4.53 -4.11
N THR A 144 3.77 4.66 -2.87
CA THR A 144 3.28 5.72 -1.99
C THR A 144 4.09 6.99 -2.21
N THR A 145 3.43 8.08 -2.58
CA THR A 145 4.06 9.39 -2.79
C THR A 145 4.76 9.87 -1.52
N ASP A 146 5.96 10.45 -1.64
CA ASP A 146 6.84 10.83 -0.52
C ASP A 146 6.13 11.66 0.56
N TRP A 147 5.38 12.70 0.20
CA TRP A 147 4.69 13.52 1.18
C TRP A 147 3.61 12.76 1.97
N VAL A 148 2.99 11.72 1.36
CA VAL A 148 2.02 10.85 2.06
C VAL A 148 2.74 9.96 3.07
N VAL A 149 3.91 9.42 2.69
CA VAL A 149 4.78 8.67 3.62
C VAL A 149 5.12 9.54 4.83
N ARG A 150 5.58 10.77 4.58
CA ARG A 150 5.88 11.73 5.67
C ARG A 150 4.66 11.98 6.54
N TYR A 151 3.51 12.25 5.92
CA TYR A 151 2.28 12.49 6.67
C TYR A 151 1.90 11.32 7.59
N ILE A 152 1.93 10.06 7.11
CA ILE A 152 1.53 8.93 7.95
C ILE A 152 2.54 8.65 9.07
N VAL A 153 3.84 8.79 8.81
CA VAL A 153 4.89 8.56 9.81
C VAL A 153 4.94 9.70 10.84
N ASP A 154 4.85 10.96 10.40
CA ASP A 154 4.82 12.13 11.28
C ASP A 154 3.67 12.05 12.28
N ASN A 155 2.48 11.61 11.81
CA ASN A 155 1.26 11.53 12.63
C ASN A 155 1.09 10.18 13.35
N ALA A 156 1.95 9.20 13.11
CA ALA A 156 2.01 7.95 13.87
C ALA A 156 3.20 7.94 14.82
N LEU A 157 4.40 7.67 14.32
CA LEU A 157 5.63 7.57 15.11
C LEU A 157 6.03 8.90 15.74
N GLY A 158 6.07 9.98 14.93
CA GLY A 158 6.44 11.32 15.39
C GLY A 158 5.47 11.84 16.45
N ARG A 159 4.17 11.69 16.21
CA ARG A 159 3.14 12.08 17.18
C ARG A 159 3.23 11.29 18.47
N TYR A 160 3.44 9.98 18.42
CA TYR A 160 3.58 9.13 19.61
C TYR A 160 4.73 9.60 20.51
N TRP A 161 5.87 9.98 19.91
CA TRP A 161 7.02 10.55 20.63
C TRP A 161 6.69 11.90 21.28
N ILE A 162 6.14 12.83 20.49
CA ILE A 162 5.87 14.21 20.94
C ILE A 162 4.82 14.24 22.06
N GLU A 163 3.82 13.39 22.03
CA GLU A 163 2.81 13.30 23.09
C GLU A 163 3.41 12.88 24.45
N ARG A 164 4.53 12.16 24.44
CA ARG A 164 5.26 11.69 25.62
C ARG A 164 6.47 12.56 25.98
N HIS A 165 6.90 13.39 25.05
CA HIS A 165 8.03 14.33 25.20
C HIS A 165 7.62 15.72 24.67
N PRO A 166 6.78 16.47 25.40
CA PRO A 166 6.28 17.78 24.93
C PRO A 166 7.38 18.81 24.65
N GLU A 167 8.54 18.66 25.29
CA GLU A 167 9.74 19.48 25.11
C GLU A 167 10.56 19.13 23.86
N SER A 168 10.20 18.06 23.16
CA SER A 168 10.93 17.57 22.00
C SER A 168 10.99 18.58 20.86
N LYS A 169 12.18 18.77 20.31
CA LYS A 169 12.44 19.63 19.14
C LYS A 169 11.98 18.97 17.84
N LEU A 170 11.67 17.66 17.87
CA LEU A 170 11.18 16.91 16.72
C LEU A 170 9.94 17.57 16.11
N ARG A 171 9.06 18.16 16.93
CA ARG A 171 7.86 18.87 16.47
C ARG A 171 8.14 19.91 15.38
N GLY A 172 9.27 20.61 15.45
CA GLY A 172 9.67 21.62 14.47
C GLY A 172 10.29 21.05 13.20
N LYS A 173 10.57 19.74 13.16
CA LYS A 173 11.18 19.03 12.03
C LYS A 173 10.18 18.22 11.20
N LEU A 174 9.00 17.92 11.75
CA LEU A 174 7.96 17.14 11.09
C LEU A 174 7.05 18.06 10.24
N GLU A 175 7.24 18.03 8.93
CA GLU A 175 6.55 18.93 7.99
C GLU A 175 5.03 18.70 7.99
N PHE A 176 4.58 17.45 8.12
CA PHE A 176 3.18 17.04 7.98
C PHE A 176 2.50 16.68 9.32
N LEU A 177 3.08 17.05 10.44
CA LEU A 177 2.47 16.83 11.75
C LEU A 177 1.19 17.67 11.89
N VAL A 178 0.05 17.00 12.04
CA VAL A 178 -1.25 17.65 12.19
C VAL A 178 -1.55 17.89 13.65
N VAL A 179 -1.76 19.14 14.01
CA VAL A 179 -2.15 19.55 15.35
C VAL A 179 -3.53 20.21 15.36
N PRO A 180 -4.31 20.13 16.45
CA PRO A 180 -5.62 20.79 16.57
C PRO A 180 -5.55 22.31 16.35
N LYS A 181 -6.70 22.96 16.14
CA LYS A 181 -6.77 24.43 16.03
C LYS A 181 -6.20 25.14 17.27
N GLY A 182 -6.30 24.53 18.43
CA GLY A 182 -5.68 25.02 19.68
C GLY A 182 -4.16 24.92 19.72
N GLY A 183 -3.54 24.22 18.77
CA GLY A 183 -2.09 24.13 18.63
C GLY A 183 -1.39 23.11 19.54
N GLU A 184 -2.09 22.43 20.44
CA GLU A 184 -1.50 21.50 21.40
C GLU A 184 -1.95 20.05 21.10
N LEU A 185 -0.99 19.12 21.20
CA LEU A 185 -1.26 17.69 21.20
C LEU A 185 -1.57 17.23 22.63
N PRO A 186 -2.34 16.13 22.80
CA PRO A 186 -2.52 15.51 24.11
C PRO A 186 -1.17 15.16 24.75
N HIS A 187 -1.02 15.39 26.04
CA HIS A 187 0.16 14.95 26.78
C HIS A 187 -0.12 13.60 27.46
N VAL A 188 0.81 12.66 27.26
CA VAL A 188 0.80 11.34 27.89
C VAL A 188 1.96 11.29 28.91
N ALA A 189 1.64 11.05 30.17
CA ALA A 189 2.62 11.09 31.27
C ALA A 189 3.65 9.93 31.24
N GLU A 190 3.43 8.91 30.40
CA GLU A 190 4.36 7.81 30.21
C GLU A 190 5.62 8.29 29.47
N THR A 191 6.81 8.01 30.03
CA THR A 191 8.08 8.30 29.36
C THR A 191 8.56 7.05 28.62
N VAL A 192 8.95 7.20 27.36
CA VAL A 192 9.49 6.11 26.53
C VAL A 192 10.90 6.43 26.08
N THR A 193 11.73 5.39 25.92
CA THR A 193 13.08 5.51 25.36
C THR A 193 13.03 5.30 23.84
N PRO A 194 14.04 5.80 23.08
CA PRO A 194 14.11 5.56 21.64
C PRO A 194 14.05 4.08 21.24
N GLN A 195 14.70 3.19 22.02
CA GLN A 195 14.71 1.74 21.74
C GLN A 195 13.33 1.10 21.87
N ALA A 196 12.43 1.68 22.65
CA ALA A 196 11.06 1.15 22.80
C ALA A 196 10.15 1.50 21.61
N LEU A 197 10.58 2.38 20.71
CA LEU A 197 9.81 2.83 19.55
C LEU A 197 9.86 1.78 18.42
N THR A 198 9.05 0.74 18.50
CA THR A 198 8.94 -0.28 17.47
C THR A 198 8.00 0.14 16.35
N PHE A 199 8.46 0.04 15.11
CA PHE A 199 7.74 0.45 13.90
C PHE A 199 7.66 -0.71 12.91
N LEU A 200 6.45 -1.06 12.46
CA LEU A 200 6.20 -2.12 11.48
C LEU A 200 5.57 -1.56 10.20
N ASP A 201 6.09 -2.01 9.06
CA ASP A 201 5.37 -1.99 7.78
C ASP A 201 5.09 -3.43 7.32
N PRO A 202 3.84 -3.93 7.41
CA PRO A 202 3.50 -5.31 7.07
C PRO A 202 3.28 -5.57 5.57
N CYS A 203 3.42 -4.54 4.71
CA CYS A 203 3.39 -4.62 3.25
C CYS A 203 4.46 -3.66 2.71
N VAL A 204 5.72 -3.97 3.03
CA VAL A 204 6.84 -3.02 2.99
C VAL A 204 7.17 -2.52 1.58
N GLY A 205 6.82 -3.27 0.53
CA GLY A 205 7.17 -2.91 -0.83
C GLY A 205 8.67 -2.63 -0.99
N SER A 206 9.02 -1.51 -1.60
CA SER A 206 10.42 -1.07 -1.75
C SER A 206 11.04 -0.43 -0.49
N GLY A 207 10.34 -0.39 0.64
CA GLY A 207 10.86 0.11 1.91
C GLY A 207 10.74 1.62 2.14
N HIS A 208 10.00 2.33 1.32
CA HIS A 208 9.89 3.79 1.34
C HIS A 208 9.46 4.33 2.71
N ILE A 209 8.46 3.69 3.32
CA ILE A 209 7.95 4.06 4.64
C ILE A 209 9.01 3.83 5.72
N LEU A 210 9.74 2.70 5.66
CA LEU A 210 10.81 2.40 6.62
C LEU A 210 11.98 3.38 6.51
N VAL A 211 12.34 3.81 5.29
CA VAL A 211 13.43 4.77 5.05
C VAL A 211 13.12 6.12 5.71
N TYR A 212 11.87 6.61 5.59
CA TYR A 212 11.50 7.86 6.26
C TYR A 212 11.33 7.69 7.78
N ALA A 213 10.80 6.56 8.23
CA ALA A 213 10.74 6.24 9.66
C ALA A 213 12.15 6.19 10.28
N PHE A 214 13.16 5.74 9.52
CA PHE A 214 14.57 5.81 9.93
C PHE A 214 15.01 7.25 10.20
N ASP A 215 14.66 8.20 9.33
CA ASP A 215 15.01 9.61 9.53
C ASP A 215 14.36 10.19 10.78
N VAL A 216 13.09 9.91 11.02
CA VAL A 216 12.38 10.35 12.22
C VAL A 216 13.02 9.76 13.48
N LEU A 217 13.34 8.47 13.48
CA LEU A 217 14.04 7.81 14.60
C LEU A 217 15.43 8.40 14.82
N MET A 218 16.19 8.64 13.75
CA MET A 218 17.52 9.27 13.86
C MET A 218 17.45 10.62 14.57
N GLU A 219 16.47 11.45 14.24
CA GLU A 219 16.28 12.72 14.93
C GLU A 219 15.91 12.55 16.41
N ILE A 220 15.12 11.54 16.75
CA ILE A 220 14.80 11.18 18.14
C ILE A 220 16.05 10.72 18.90
N TYR A 221 16.85 9.81 18.31
CA TYR A 221 18.08 9.35 18.94
C TYR A 221 19.10 10.47 19.15
N LYS A 222 19.26 11.36 18.16
CA LYS A 222 20.13 12.54 18.28
C LYS A 222 19.68 13.46 19.41
N GLU A 223 18.39 13.68 19.54
CA GLU A 223 17.83 14.49 20.64
C GLU A 223 18.09 13.87 22.01
N CYS A 224 18.10 12.54 22.09
CA CYS A 224 18.44 11.78 23.29
C CYS A 224 19.96 11.67 23.56
N GLY A 225 20.81 12.31 22.74
CA GLY A 225 22.26 12.37 22.94
C GLY A 225 23.07 11.24 22.33
N TYR A 226 22.46 10.40 21.49
CA TYR A 226 23.20 9.36 20.75
C TYR A 226 24.00 9.98 19.59
N ASN A 227 25.18 9.43 19.32
CA ASN A 227 25.86 9.74 18.07
C ASN A 227 25.21 9.00 16.89
N GLU A 228 25.33 9.53 15.69
CA GLU A 228 24.65 9.02 14.50
C GLU A 228 24.99 7.55 14.16
N ARG A 229 26.23 7.11 14.43
CA ARG A 229 26.66 5.73 14.16
C ARG A 229 26.00 4.72 15.07
N ASP A 230 25.95 5.02 16.37
CA ASP A 230 25.32 4.14 17.35
C ASP A 230 23.81 4.16 17.15
N ALA A 231 23.22 5.34 16.90
CA ALA A 231 21.81 5.47 16.55
C ALA A 231 21.42 4.63 15.32
N ALA A 232 22.23 4.64 14.25
CA ALA A 232 21.95 3.83 13.07
C ALA A 232 21.93 2.32 13.38
N SER A 233 22.83 1.84 14.25
CA SER A 233 22.86 0.46 14.68
C SER A 233 21.65 0.10 15.54
N GLU A 234 21.28 0.95 16.50
CA GLU A 234 20.11 0.76 17.36
C GLU A 234 18.81 0.71 16.54
N ILE A 235 18.65 1.64 15.59
CA ILE A 235 17.46 1.69 14.72
C ILE A 235 17.28 0.39 13.94
N LEU A 236 18.33 -0.15 13.33
CA LEU A 236 18.27 -1.41 12.59
C LEU A 236 17.93 -2.61 13.47
N GLN A 237 18.44 -2.64 14.71
CA GLN A 237 18.27 -3.78 15.59
C GLN A 237 16.94 -3.78 16.35
N HIS A 238 16.44 -2.60 16.74
CA HIS A 238 15.37 -2.50 17.73
C HIS A 238 14.10 -1.81 17.23
N ASN A 239 14.18 -0.96 16.18
CA ASN A 239 13.07 -0.10 15.86
C ASN A 239 12.31 -0.45 14.57
N LEU A 240 12.99 -0.85 13.49
CA LEU A 240 12.39 -1.00 12.18
C LEU A 240 12.16 -2.46 11.80
N PHE A 241 10.92 -2.75 11.41
CA PHE A 241 10.47 -4.07 11.01
C PHE A 241 9.65 -3.99 9.74
N GLY A 242 9.85 -4.93 8.80
CA GLY A 242 9.14 -4.97 7.53
C GLY A 242 8.77 -6.38 7.10
N LEU A 243 7.60 -6.53 6.50
CA LEU A 243 7.12 -7.79 5.94
C LEU A 243 6.54 -7.53 4.55
N ASP A 244 6.76 -8.46 3.63
CA ASP A 244 6.09 -8.50 2.34
C ASP A 244 5.89 -9.94 1.90
N ILE A 245 5.00 -10.18 0.94
CA ILE A 245 4.84 -11.50 0.30
C ILE A 245 5.77 -11.68 -0.92
N ASP A 246 6.33 -10.58 -1.43
CA ASP A 246 7.26 -10.56 -2.56
C ASP A 246 8.71 -10.45 -2.06
N ASP A 247 9.48 -11.49 -2.31
CA ASP A 247 10.89 -11.55 -1.93
C ASP A 247 11.72 -10.42 -2.59
N ARG A 248 11.42 -10.06 -3.83
CA ARG A 248 12.10 -8.95 -4.53
C ARG A 248 11.83 -7.60 -3.86
N ALA A 249 10.59 -7.37 -3.43
CA ALA A 249 10.24 -6.17 -2.66
C ALA A 249 11.02 -6.12 -1.35
N VAL A 250 11.12 -7.25 -0.63
CA VAL A 250 11.91 -7.37 0.59
C VAL A 250 13.40 -7.11 0.34
N GLN A 251 13.99 -7.64 -0.75
CA GLN A 251 15.38 -7.37 -1.12
C GLN A 251 15.63 -5.87 -1.33
N LEU A 252 14.70 -5.18 -2.02
CA LEU A 252 14.79 -3.74 -2.24
C LEU A 252 14.65 -2.94 -0.93
N ALA A 253 13.68 -3.28 -0.10
CA ALA A 253 13.48 -2.64 1.20
C ALA A 253 14.69 -2.84 2.11
N TYR A 254 15.23 -4.05 2.15
CA TYR A 254 16.46 -4.37 2.87
C TYR A 254 17.63 -3.50 2.40
N PHE A 255 17.82 -3.42 1.08
CA PHE A 255 18.88 -2.59 0.51
C PHE A 255 18.68 -1.10 0.82
N ALA A 256 17.46 -0.58 0.65
CA ALA A 256 17.13 0.80 0.91
C ALA A 256 17.40 1.19 2.37
N VAL A 257 16.98 0.37 3.34
CA VAL A 257 17.21 0.61 4.76
C VAL A 257 18.70 0.51 5.12
N MET A 258 19.45 -0.45 4.52
CA MET A 258 20.90 -0.54 4.72
C MET A 258 21.66 0.66 4.15
N MET A 259 21.28 1.13 2.96
CA MET A 259 21.89 2.32 2.37
C MET A 259 21.56 3.57 3.16
N LYS A 260 20.34 3.65 3.72
CA LYS A 260 19.95 4.73 4.63
C LYS A 260 20.81 4.73 5.89
N ALA A 261 21.01 3.59 6.52
CA ALA A 261 21.90 3.45 7.68
C ALA A 261 23.35 3.83 7.34
N ARG A 262 23.81 3.47 6.12
CA ARG A 262 25.18 3.79 5.65
C ARG A 262 25.43 5.29 5.48
N GLN A 263 24.41 6.11 5.22
CA GLN A 263 24.55 7.57 5.18
C GLN A 263 25.08 8.11 6.52
N TYR A 264 24.69 7.50 7.63
CA TYR A 264 25.09 7.88 9.00
C TYR A 264 26.31 7.10 9.52
N ASP A 265 26.48 5.83 9.12
CA ASP A 265 27.62 5.00 9.48
C ASP A 265 28.23 4.29 8.26
N ARG A 266 29.32 4.83 7.72
CA ARG A 266 30.04 4.26 6.55
C ARG A 266 30.50 2.82 6.75
N ARG A 267 30.63 2.35 8.03
CA ARG A 267 31.07 1.01 8.38
C ARG A 267 29.93 0.05 8.74
N ILE A 268 28.68 0.46 8.63
CA ILE A 268 27.52 -0.36 9.01
C ILE A 268 27.52 -1.72 8.32
N LEU A 269 27.95 -1.79 7.05
CA LEU A 269 28.02 -3.02 6.26
C LEU A 269 29.01 -4.05 6.82
N THR A 270 29.98 -3.63 7.63
CA THR A 270 31.00 -4.52 8.24
C THR A 270 30.68 -4.89 9.68
N ARG A 271 29.56 -4.39 10.24
CA ARG A 271 29.17 -4.66 11.63
C ARG A 271 28.37 -5.95 11.81
N GLY A 272 27.97 -6.62 10.72
CA GLY A 272 27.12 -7.82 10.77
C GLY A 272 25.67 -7.55 11.19
N ILE A 273 25.25 -6.27 11.29
CA ILE A 273 23.88 -5.87 11.63
C ILE A 273 23.02 -5.91 10.36
N GLN A 274 21.87 -6.57 10.44
CA GLN A 274 20.96 -6.74 9.32
C GLN A 274 19.58 -6.15 9.62
N PRO A 275 18.92 -5.49 8.67
CA PRO A 275 17.54 -5.04 8.80
C PRO A 275 16.57 -6.20 9.05
N GLN A 276 15.57 -5.97 9.88
CA GLN A 276 14.52 -6.93 10.22
C GLN A 276 13.40 -6.90 9.18
N VAL A 277 13.73 -7.30 7.93
CA VAL A 277 12.79 -7.30 6.79
C VAL A 277 12.75 -8.69 6.19
N TYR A 278 11.54 -9.29 6.06
CA TYR A 278 11.38 -10.69 5.67
C TYR A 278 10.24 -10.89 4.68
N ALA A 279 10.44 -11.84 3.74
CA ALA A 279 9.41 -12.45 2.90
C ALA A 279 9.22 -13.92 3.31
N PRO A 280 8.03 -14.51 3.14
CA PRO A 280 7.82 -15.92 3.45
C PRO A 280 8.47 -16.81 2.39
N THR A 281 9.00 -17.95 2.80
CA THR A 281 9.51 -18.98 1.89
C THR A 281 8.44 -20.04 1.60
N ARG A 282 8.70 -20.93 0.65
CA ARG A 282 7.79 -22.04 0.36
C ARG A 282 7.82 -23.15 1.42
N SER A 283 8.76 -23.10 2.37
CA SER A 283 8.86 -24.09 3.44
C SER A 283 7.70 -23.97 4.43
N ASP A 284 7.15 -22.76 4.62
CA ASP A 284 5.92 -22.51 5.38
C ASP A 284 4.76 -22.20 4.43
N GLY A 285 3.95 -23.22 4.14
CA GLY A 285 2.86 -23.09 3.18
C GLY A 285 1.76 -22.12 3.59
N GLU A 286 1.55 -21.86 4.88
CA GLU A 286 0.57 -20.89 5.38
C GLU A 286 1.08 -19.45 5.19
N LEU A 287 2.31 -19.17 5.61
CA LEU A 287 2.95 -17.88 5.39
C LEU A 287 3.08 -17.57 3.91
N TRP A 288 3.50 -18.55 3.12
CA TRP A 288 3.60 -18.42 1.66
C TRP A 288 2.28 -18.02 1.02
N GLU A 289 1.16 -18.61 1.47
CA GLU A 289 -0.16 -18.37 0.88
C GLU A 289 -0.79 -17.05 1.34
N PHE A 290 -0.65 -16.68 2.63
CA PHE A 290 -1.42 -15.60 3.26
C PHE A 290 -0.57 -14.44 3.83
N GLY A 291 0.75 -14.59 3.90
CA GLY A 291 1.67 -13.54 4.33
C GLY A 291 1.30 -12.93 5.69
N SER A 292 1.29 -11.59 5.74
CA SER A 292 1.02 -10.83 6.98
C SER A 292 -0.41 -10.97 7.53
N LEU A 293 -1.31 -11.62 6.78
CA LEU A 293 -2.67 -11.93 7.29
C LEU A 293 -2.66 -13.08 8.32
N VAL A 294 -1.62 -13.90 8.34
CA VAL A 294 -1.49 -15.03 9.29
C VAL A 294 -1.45 -14.50 10.71
N GLN A 295 -2.30 -15.09 11.59
CA GLN A 295 -2.31 -14.80 13.02
C GLN A 295 -1.48 -15.83 13.76
N VAL A 296 -0.54 -15.37 14.58
CA VAL A 296 0.36 -16.22 15.35
C VAL A 296 0.04 -16.04 16.82
N ASP A 297 -0.61 -17.04 17.42
CA ASP A 297 -0.99 -17.02 18.84
C ASP A 297 0.18 -17.44 19.76
N ALA A 298 1.01 -18.37 19.29
CA ALA A 298 2.22 -18.82 19.96
C ALA A 298 3.34 -19.00 18.94
N LEU A 299 4.54 -18.56 19.30
CA LEU A 299 5.74 -18.73 18.48
C LEU A 299 6.43 -20.04 18.86
N ASP A 300 6.75 -20.85 17.85
CA ASP A 300 7.52 -22.08 18.02
C ASP A 300 8.97 -21.80 18.46
N GLU A 301 9.67 -22.82 18.93
CA GLU A 301 11.10 -22.71 19.24
C GLU A 301 11.90 -22.35 17.98
N MET A 302 12.94 -21.53 18.18
CA MET A 302 13.83 -21.14 17.09
C MET A 302 14.53 -22.36 16.49
N PRO A 303 14.57 -22.50 15.15
CA PRO A 303 15.29 -23.59 14.50
C PRO A 303 16.76 -23.65 14.95
N GLN A 304 17.26 -24.86 15.22
CA GLN A 304 18.67 -25.07 15.62
C GLN A 304 19.54 -25.20 14.37
N GLN A 305 20.71 -24.56 14.41
CA GLN A 305 21.68 -24.68 13.34
C GLN A 305 22.21 -26.14 13.27
N PRO A 306 22.23 -26.76 12.07
CA PRO A 306 22.77 -28.10 11.91
C PRO A 306 24.29 -28.14 12.16
N ASP A 307 24.74 -29.19 12.80
CA ASP A 307 26.18 -29.39 13.16
C ASP A 307 27.10 -29.57 11.93
N GLU A 308 26.55 -29.98 10.79
CA GLU A 308 27.30 -30.17 9.54
C GLU A 308 26.76 -29.24 8.42
N VAL A 309 27.70 -28.58 7.72
CA VAL A 309 27.40 -27.82 6.49
C VAL A 309 27.09 -28.82 5.37
N SER A 310 25.81 -29.05 5.13
CA SER A 310 25.34 -30.07 4.19
C SER A 310 24.16 -29.52 3.33
N LEU A 311 23.58 -30.39 2.51
CA LEU A 311 22.33 -30.14 1.74
C LEU A 311 21.16 -29.60 2.61
N PHE A 312 21.26 -29.66 3.94
CA PHE A 312 20.26 -29.16 4.89
C PHE A 312 20.45 -27.68 5.25
N GLN A 313 21.54 -27.03 4.84
CA GLN A 313 21.81 -25.62 5.14
C GLN A 313 20.72 -24.70 4.59
N GLN A 314 20.33 -24.88 3.34
CA GLN A 314 19.25 -24.08 2.70
C GLN A 314 17.92 -24.26 3.43
N ASN A 315 17.58 -25.48 3.81
CA ASN A 315 16.37 -25.76 4.57
C ASN A 315 16.37 -25.08 5.94
N TYR A 316 17.52 -25.01 6.61
CA TYR A 316 17.67 -24.28 7.87
C TYR A 316 17.50 -22.77 7.69
N GLU A 317 18.09 -22.20 6.66
CA GLU A 317 18.00 -20.76 6.37
C GLU A 317 16.54 -20.35 6.05
N ASP A 318 15.83 -21.16 5.27
CA ASP A 318 14.42 -20.96 4.98
C ASP A 318 13.56 -21.04 6.24
N GLN A 319 13.78 -22.05 7.09
CA GLN A 319 13.07 -22.23 8.37
C GLN A 319 13.35 -21.07 9.34
N LEU A 320 14.60 -20.61 9.43
CA LEU A 320 14.97 -19.47 10.26
C LEU A 320 14.34 -18.17 9.75
N ASN A 321 14.28 -17.99 8.43
CA ASN A 321 13.60 -16.85 7.82
C ASN A 321 12.11 -16.86 8.14
N ASP A 322 11.42 -17.99 7.95
CA ASP A 322 9.99 -18.12 8.24
C ASP A 322 9.68 -18.01 9.74
N TRP A 323 10.57 -18.54 10.60
CA TRP A 323 10.49 -18.32 12.03
C TRP A 323 10.59 -16.83 12.40
N ASN A 324 11.52 -16.09 11.79
CA ASN A 324 11.63 -14.64 11.98
C ASN A 324 10.38 -13.90 11.46
N TYR A 325 9.82 -14.33 10.33
CA TYR A 325 8.56 -13.79 9.82
C TYR A 325 7.43 -13.98 10.86
N ARG A 326 7.24 -15.21 11.39
CA ARG A 326 6.25 -15.52 12.44
C ARG A 326 6.52 -14.75 13.74
N ARG A 327 7.77 -14.57 14.11
CA ARG A 327 8.17 -13.76 15.25
C ARG A 327 7.68 -12.31 15.10
N LEU A 328 7.85 -11.70 13.94
CA LEU A 328 7.33 -10.35 13.70
C LEU A 328 5.80 -10.30 13.71
N LEU A 329 5.11 -11.35 13.23
CA LEU A 329 3.66 -11.44 13.29
C LEU A 329 3.09 -11.56 14.71
N SER A 330 3.85 -12.11 15.65
CA SER A 330 3.44 -12.30 17.05
C SER A 330 3.70 -11.08 17.95
N GLN A 331 4.50 -10.11 17.49
CA GLN A 331 4.88 -8.93 18.27
C GLN A 331 3.82 -7.82 18.21
N LYS A 332 3.96 -6.86 19.14
CA LYS A 332 3.19 -5.61 19.16
C LYS A 332 4.11 -4.42 18.93
N TYR A 333 3.61 -3.45 18.19
CA TYR A 333 4.38 -2.30 17.74
C TYR A 333 3.76 -0.99 18.19
N VAL A 334 4.60 0.00 18.46
CA VAL A 334 4.19 1.37 18.79
C VAL A 334 3.48 2.04 17.61
N ALA A 335 4.05 1.87 16.43
CA ALA A 335 3.47 2.39 15.19
C ALA A 335 3.47 1.31 14.10
N VAL A 336 2.37 1.24 13.34
CA VAL A 336 2.20 0.34 12.19
C VAL A 336 1.73 1.18 11.01
N CYS A 337 2.59 1.39 10.03
CA CYS A 337 2.27 2.23 8.87
C CYS A 337 2.46 1.45 7.57
N THR A 338 1.48 1.51 6.67
CA THR A 338 1.54 0.77 5.41
C THR A 338 0.63 1.36 4.33
N ASN A 339 0.96 1.06 3.08
CA ASN A 339 0.05 1.10 1.95
C ASN A 339 -0.33 -0.36 1.61
N PRO A 340 -1.48 -0.86 2.09
CA PRO A 340 -1.84 -2.26 1.92
C PRO A 340 -2.29 -2.57 0.50
N PRO A 341 -2.32 -3.85 0.07
CA PRO A 341 -2.81 -4.23 -1.25
C PRO A 341 -4.31 -3.92 -1.42
N TYR A 342 -4.71 -3.39 -2.61
CA TYR A 342 -6.11 -3.16 -3.00
C TYR A 342 -6.56 -4.28 -3.92
N LEU A 343 -7.32 -5.22 -3.38
CA LEU A 343 -7.79 -6.41 -4.10
C LEU A 343 -9.12 -6.90 -3.54
N ASN A 344 -10.15 -6.97 -4.39
CA ASN A 344 -11.50 -7.43 -4.01
C ASN A 344 -11.91 -8.74 -4.69
N LYS A 345 -11.12 -9.24 -5.63
CA LYS A 345 -11.35 -10.51 -6.33
C LYS A 345 -10.32 -11.55 -5.88
N TYR A 346 -10.63 -12.23 -4.81
CA TYR A 346 -9.77 -13.24 -4.22
C TYR A 346 -9.77 -14.54 -5.01
N TYR A 347 -8.61 -15.19 -5.14
CA TYR A 347 -8.57 -16.60 -5.53
C TYR A 347 -9.14 -17.50 -4.41
N PRO A 348 -9.57 -18.76 -4.73
CA PRO A 348 -10.40 -19.56 -3.81
C PRO A 348 -9.85 -19.72 -2.40
N LYS A 349 -8.56 -20.06 -2.24
CA LYS A 349 -7.93 -20.25 -0.92
C LYS A 349 -7.90 -18.97 -0.10
N LEU A 350 -7.50 -17.83 -0.70
CA LEU A 350 -7.48 -16.55 -0.01
C LEU A 350 -8.89 -16.12 0.39
N LYS A 351 -9.88 -16.36 -0.49
CA LYS A 351 -11.28 -16.07 -0.19
C LYS A 351 -11.79 -16.85 1.01
N GLU A 352 -11.47 -18.14 1.08
CA GLU A 352 -11.81 -18.99 2.20
C GLU A 352 -11.14 -18.51 3.49
N TYR A 353 -9.83 -18.26 3.44
CA TYR A 353 -9.07 -17.77 4.59
C TYR A 353 -9.60 -16.44 5.14
N VAL A 354 -9.83 -15.46 4.26
CA VAL A 354 -10.35 -14.14 4.64
C VAL A 354 -11.76 -14.23 5.19
N ASN A 355 -12.64 -15.07 4.63
CA ASN A 355 -13.98 -15.26 5.15
C ASN A 355 -14.01 -15.98 6.51
N ASN A 356 -13.09 -16.87 6.78
CA ASN A 356 -13.01 -17.58 8.06
C ASN A 356 -12.44 -16.69 9.17
N ASN A 357 -11.39 -15.90 8.88
CA ASN A 357 -10.65 -15.14 9.88
C ASN A 357 -11.05 -13.65 9.96
N TYR A 358 -11.60 -13.06 8.88
CA TYR A 358 -11.84 -11.61 8.75
C TYR A 358 -13.19 -11.27 8.12
N LYS A 359 -14.20 -12.11 8.30
CA LYS A 359 -15.52 -12.04 7.64
C LYS A 359 -16.15 -10.65 7.58
N ASP A 360 -16.10 -9.90 8.66
CA ASP A 360 -16.73 -8.58 8.77
C ASP A 360 -15.96 -7.49 7.98
N TYR A 361 -14.75 -7.80 7.52
CA TYR A 361 -13.83 -6.88 6.83
C TYR A 361 -13.46 -7.38 5.42
N ALA A 362 -14.06 -8.47 4.94
CA ALA A 362 -13.71 -9.21 3.73
C ALA A 362 -14.06 -8.50 2.40
N GLY A 363 -14.53 -7.26 2.43
CA GLY A 363 -14.93 -6.52 1.22
C GLY A 363 -13.80 -6.23 0.24
N ASP A 364 -12.59 -6.01 0.75
CA ASP A 364 -11.35 -5.80 0.00
C ASP A 364 -10.16 -6.05 0.93
N LEU A 365 -8.97 -6.39 0.38
CA LEU A 365 -7.78 -6.65 1.21
C LEU A 365 -7.39 -5.43 2.05
N PHE A 366 -7.47 -4.21 1.52
CA PHE A 366 -7.16 -3.03 2.32
C PHE A 366 -8.01 -2.94 3.60
N SER A 367 -9.28 -3.34 3.54
CA SER A 367 -10.16 -3.32 4.71
C SER A 367 -9.78 -4.39 5.74
N VAL A 368 -9.33 -5.55 5.27
CA VAL A 368 -8.75 -6.60 6.13
C VAL A 368 -7.48 -6.09 6.80
N PHE A 369 -6.58 -5.45 6.04
CA PHE A 369 -5.34 -4.89 6.58
C PHE A 369 -5.54 -3.74 7.55
N ILE A 370 -6.57 -2.89 7.38
CA ILE A 370 -6.91 -1.88 8.41
C ILE A 370 -7.18 -2.57 9.76
N TYR A 371 -7.97 -3.64 9.77
CA TYR A 371 -8.24 -4.40 10.99
C TYR A 371 -6.99 -5.15 11.49
N ARG A 372 -6.27 -5.84 10.60
CA ARG A 372 -5.08 -6.62 10.95
C ARG A 372 -3.97 -5.75 11.57
N ASN A 373 -3.74 -4.56 11.03
CA ASN A 373 -2.72 -3.64 11.54
C ASN A 373 -3.05 -3.14 12.95
N LEU A 374 -4.33 -2.95 13.26
CA LEU A 374 -4.76 -2.63 14.62
C LEU A 374 -4.51 -3.80 15.60
N LEU A 375 -4.45 -5.04 15.10
CA LEU A 375 -4.02 -6.19 15.91
C LEU A 375 -2.50 -6.22 16.13
N PHE A 376 -1.69 -5.73 15.18
CA PHE A 376 -0.24 -5.57 15.39
C PHE A 376 0.09 -4.41 16.32
N CYS A 377 -0.72 -3.38 16.32
CA CYS A 377 -0.46 -2.18 17.10
C CYS A 377 -0.73 -2.42 18.59
N GLN A 378 0.15 -1.94 19.44
CA GLN A 378 -0.08 -1.94 20.89
C GLN A 378 -1.23 -0.98 21.27
N THR A 379 -1.78 -1.15 22.47
CA THR A 379 -2.76 -0.21 23.02
C THR A 379 -2.16 1.20 23.06
N ASP A 380 -2.95 2.21 22.65
CA ASP A 380 -2.54 3.60 22.54
C ASP A 380 -1.40 3.89 21.54
N GLY A 381 -0.98 2.91 20.75
CA GLY A 381 -0.13 3.10 19.59
C GLY A 381 -0.90 3.63 18.37
N TYR A 382 -0.21 3.86 17.27
CA TYR A 382 -0.78 4.48 16.06
C TYR A 382 -0.64 3.60 14.83
N CYS A 383 -1.69 3.62 13.98
CA CYS A 383 -1.68 2.97 12.68
C CYS A 383 -1.88 4.00 11.57
N GLY A 384 -0.92 4.12 10.64
CA GLY A 384 -0.97 5.00 9.49
C GLY A 384 -1.27 4.25 8.19
N PHE A 385 -2.14 4.80 7.35
CA PHE A 385 -2.61 4.13 6.14
C PHE A 385 -2.71 5.07 4.95
N MET A 386 -2.49 4.49 3.75
CA MET A 386 -2.98 5.00 2.49
C MET A 386 -3.92 3.95 1.91
N THR A 387 -5.19 4.28 1.63
CA THR A 387 -6.19 3.32 1.13
C THR A 387 -7.22 4.00 0.24
N PRO A 388 -8.01 3.22 -0.56
CA PRO A 388 -9.22 3.77 -1.17
C PRO A 388 -10.15 4.36 -0.11
N PHE A 389 -10.74 5.54 -0.36
CA PHE A 389 -11.64 6.17 0.61
C PHE A 389 -13.06 5.59 0.64
N VAL A 390 -13.37 4.61 -0.21
CA VAL A 390 -14.71 4.00 -0.32
C VAL A 390 -15.21 3.42 1.00
N TRP A 391 -14.31 2.99 1.89
CA TRP A 391 -14.67 2.48 3.21
C TRP A 391 -15.37 3.53 4.08
N MET A 392 -15.15 4.81 3.82
CA MET A 392 -15.78 5.90 4.58
C MET A 392 -17.30 5.95 4.40
N PHE A 393 -17.83 5.45 3.25
CA PHE A 393 -19.22 5.71 2.87
C PHE A 393 -20.01 4.48 2.44
N ILE A 394 -19.39 3.49 1.77
CA ILE A 394 -20.09 2.37 1.16
C ILE A 394 -20.58 1.36 2.22
N LYS A 395 -21.78 0.82 2.03
CA LYS A 395 -22.42 -0.13 2.96
C LYS A 395 -21.57 -1.37 3.24
N THR A 396 -20.82 -1.85 2.27
CA THR A 396 -19.93 -3.03 2.42
C THR A 396 -18.98 -2.89 3.60
N TYR A 397 -18.52 -1.66 3.90
CA TYR A 397 -17.56 -1.40 4.97
C TYR A 397 -18.20 -0.84 6.26
N GLU A 398 -19.52 -0.98 6.44
CA GLU A 398 -20.24 -0.48 7.63
C GLU A 398 -19.70 -1.11 8.93
N LYS A 399 -19.39 -2.41 8.90
CA LYS A 399 -18.81 -3.12 10.05
C LYS A 399 -17.41 -2.59 10.42
N LEU A 400 -16.58 -2.27 9.42
CA LEU A 400 -15.27 -1.66 9.65
C LEU A 400 -15.43 -0.28 10.30
N ARG A 401 -16.32 0.58 9.77
CA ARG A 401 -16.61 1.90 10.36
C ARG A 401 -17.12 1.78 11.78
N GLN A 402 -18.06 0.84 12.02
CA GLN A 402 -18.58 0.56 13.35
C GLN A 402 -17.45 0.20 14.32
N PHE A 403 -16.56 -0.71 13.92
CA PHE A 403 -15.42 -1.13 14.73
C PHE A 403 -14.49 0.06 15.04
N ILE A 404 -14.12 0.86 14.04
CA ILE A 404 -13.25 2.03 14.21
C ILE A 404 -13.93 3.06 15.15
N ILE A 405 -15.16 3.45 14.86
CA ILE A 405 -15.88 4.48 15.62
C ILE A 405 -16.11 4.05 17.07
N GLN A 406 -16.38 2.78 17.33
CA GLN A 406 -16.66 2.30 18.69
C GLN A 406 -15.40 2.04 19.51
N ASN A 407 -14.31 1.57 18.90
CA ASN A 407 -13.16 1.03 19.64
C ASN A 407 -11.87 1.82 19.44
N LYS A 408 -11.79 2.67 18.39
CA LYS A 408 -10.58 3.36 17.98
C LYS A 408 -10.85 4.85 17.79
N SER A 409 -9.79 5.62 17.54
CA SER A 409 -9.92 7.06 17.26
C SER A 409 -9.26 7.39 15.93
N ILE A 410 -9.98 8.10 15.05
CA ILE A 410 -9.40 8.69 13.85
C ILE A 410 -8.71 9.99 14.30
N THR A 411 -7.38 10.00 14.31
CA THR A 411 -6.63 11.18 14.75
C THR A 411 -6.51 12.22 13.66
N THR A 412 -6.24 11.77 12.43
CA THR A 412 -6.21 12.65 11.26
C THR A 412 -6.54 11.86 9.99
N LEU A 413 -7.17 12.52 9.00
CA LEU A 413 -7.55 11.94 7.73
C LEU A 413 -7.52 12.99 6.61
N ILE A 414 -6.88 12.65 5.49
CA ILE A 414 -6.89 13.41 4.24
C ILE A 414 -7.72 12.64 3.22
N GLN A 415 -8.83 13.23 2.76
CA GLN A 415 -9.59 12.75 1.62
C GLN A 415 -9.12 13.48 0.37
N MET A 416 -8.45 12.77 -0.53
CA MET A 416 -7.86 13.33 -1.75
C MET A 416 -8.90 13.45 -2.88
N GLU A 417 -8.54 14.19 -3.92
CA GLU A 417 -9.32 14.28 -5.16
C GLU A 417 -9.31 12.92 -5.88
N TYR A 418 -10.39 12.62 -6.63
CA TYR A 418 -10.63 11.31 -7.23
C TYR A 418 -9.54 10.86 -8.21
N SER A 419 -8.98 11.80 -8.97
CA SER A 419 -7.95 11.54 -10.00
C SER A 419 -6.56 12.02 -9.56
N ALA A 420 -6.33 12.27 -8.26
CA ALA A 420 -5.07 12.80 -7.76
C ALA A 420 -3.90 11.84 -8.01
N PHE A 421 -4.19 10.56 -8.10
CA PHE A 421 -3.20 9.51 -8.32
C PHE A 421 -3.23 9.08 -9.80
N GLU A 422 -2.21 9.45 -10.57
CA GLU A 422 -2.18 9.25 -12.03
C GLU A 422 -2.06 7.77 -12.42
N GLU A 423 -1.41 6.96 -11.60
CA GLU A 423 -1.13 5.55 -11.87
C GLU A 423 -2.33 4.63 -11.62
N ALA A 424 -3.33 5.07 -10.85
CA ALA A 424 -4.54 4.29 -10.60
C ALA A 424 -5.75 5.22 -10.48
N THR A 425 -6.80 4.97 -11.24
CA THR A 425 -8.11 5.62 -11.13
C THR A 425 -8.86 5.19 -9.87
N VAL A 426 -8.19 5.24 -8.71
CA VAL A 426 -8.75 4.84 -7.42
C VAL A 426 -8.82 6.05 -6.50
N PRO A 427 -10.01 6.37 -5.96
CA PRO A 427 -10.16 7.47 -5.02
C PRO A 427 -9.48 7.15 -3.70
N ILE A 428 -8.45 7.91 -3.32
CA ILE A 428 -7.55 7.59 -2.20
C ILE A 428 -7.79 8.53 -1.01
N CYS A 429 -7.59 7.99 0.19
CA CYS A 429 -7.39 8.74 1.42
C CYS A 429 -6.15 8.26 2.16
N SER A 430 -5.56 9.16 2.94
CA SER A 430 -4.52 8.81 3.92
C SER A 430 -4.99 9.19 5.31
N PHE A 431 -4.78 8.32 6.29
CA PHE A 431 -5.29 8.55 7.64
C PHE A 431 -4.46 7.83 8.70
N VAL A 432 -4.59 8.32 9.93
CA VAL A 432 -3.95 7.72 11.09
C VAL A 432 -5.01 7.43 12.15
N LEU A 433 -4.97 6.19 12.66
CA LEU A 433 -5.82 5.71 13.75
C LEU A 433 -4.97 5.55 15.02
N LYS A 434 -5.51 5.97 16.15
CA LYS A 434 -5.01 5.54 17.46
C LYS A 434 -5.67 4.22 17.84
N ASN A 435 -4.88 3.26 18.29
CA ASN A 435 -5.37 1.96 18.77
C ASN A 435 -5.94 2.05 20.20
N GLY A 436 -6.83 2.99 20.40
CA GLY A 436 -7.52 3.30 21.66
C GLY A 436 -8.56 4.37 21.44
N LYS A 437 -9.36 4.63 22.46
CA LYS A 437 -10.37 5.70 22.44
C LYS A 437 -9.80 6.97 23.04
N GLU A 438 -9.97 8.09 22.32
CA GLU A 438 -9.70 9.44 22.80
C GLU A 438 -10.97 10.27 22.82
N THR A 439 -11.03 11.24 23.72
CA THR A 439 -12.08 12.28 23.74
C THR A 439 -11.77 13.43 22.78
N ALA A 440 -10.53 13.52 22.30
CA ALA A 440 -10.08 14.53 21.34
C ALA A 440 -10.80 14.38 19.99
N ASN A 441 -11.04 15.51 19.34
CA ASN A 441 -11.58 15.56 18.00
C ASN A 441 -10.58 15.01 16.98
N GLY A 442 -11.08 14.32 15.96
CA GLY A 442 -10.30 14.00 14.77
C GLY A 442 -10.12 15.22 13.87
N LEU A 443 -9.04 15.22 13.10
CA LEU A 443 -8.60 16.31 12.23
C LEU A 443 -8.68 15.86 10.76
N TYR A 444 -9.46 16.57 9.94
CA TYR A 444 -9.82 16.08 8.60
C TYR A 444 -9.54 17.15 7.53
N PHE A 445 -9.05 16.69 6.37
CA PHE A 445 -8.80 17.52 5.20
C PHE A 445 -9.69 17.04 4.04
N LYS A 446 -10.55 17.91 3.51
CA LYS A 446 -11.39 17.64 2.35
C LYS A 446 -10.77 18.23 1.11
N LEU A 447 -10.00 17.46 0.38
CA LEU A 447 -9.28 17.89 -0.81
C LEU A 447 -9.96 17.48 -2.11
N SER A 448 -11.12 16.85 -2.05
CA SER A 448 -11.86 16.28 -3.20
C SER A 448 -12.19 17.27 -4.30
N GLU A 449 -12.10 18.57 -4.04
CA GLU A 449 -12.44 19.64 -5.01
C GLU A 449 -11.20 20.26 -5.68
N PHE A 450 -9.98 19.91 -5.22
CA PHE A 450 -8.73 20.47 -5.73
C PHE A 450 -8.09 19.55 -6.76
N LYS A 451 -8.33 19.83 -8.04
CA LYS A 451 -7.74 19.09 -9.17
C LYS A 451 -6.29 19.51 -9.42
N GLY A 452 -5.48 18.62 -9.99
CA GLY A 452 -4.12 18.92 -10.41
C GLY A 452 -3.06 17.95 -9.86
N GLY A 453 -3.46 16.72 -9.50
CA GLY A 453 -2.54 15.66 -9.08
C GLY A 453 -2.03 15.80 -7.65
N MET A 454 -1.08 14.94 -7.29
CA MET A 454 -0.60 14.78 -5.91
C MET A 454 0.15 16.00 -5.38
N GLU A 455 0.79 16.80 -6.25
CA GLU A 455 1.49 18.02 -5.81
C GLU A 455 0.52 19.08 -5.33
N VAL A 456 -0.61 19.29 -6.04
CA VAL A 456 -1.65 20.21 -5.58
C VAL A 456 -2.26 19.74 -4.25
N GLN A 457 -2.43 18.43 -4.06
CA GLN A 457 -2.90 17.87 -2.80
C GLN A 457 -1.91 18.19 -1.66
N ARG A 458 -0.61 18.00 -1.92
CA ARG A 458 0.46 18.35 -0.98
C ARG A 458 0.43 19.82 -0.57
N GLU A 459 0.39 20.73 -1.56
CA GLU A 459 0.32 22.17 -1.32
C GLU A 459 -0.88 22.54 -0.44
N LYS A 460 -2.06 21.96 -0.70
CA LYS A 460 -3.27 22.21 0.09
C LYS A 460 -3.17 21.70 1.52
N VAL A 461 -2.50 20.57 1.74
CA VAL A 461 -2.21 20.09 3.12
C VAL A 461 -1.30 21.07 3.83
N VAL A 462 -0.18 21.47 3.22
CA VAL A 462 0.78 22.41 3.80
C VAL A 462 0.12 23.78 4.11
N ASP A 463 -0.72 24.28 3.20
CA ASP A 463 -1.49 25.51 3.41
C ASP A 463 -2.43 25.38 4.63
N ALA A 464 -3.14 24.26 4.74
CA ALA A 464 -4.06 24.03 5.85
C ALA A 464 -3.33 23.81 7.19
N LEU A 465 -2.13 23.25 7.19
CA LEU A 465 -1.30 23.14 8.39
C LEU A 465 -0.87 24.50 8.90
N LYS A 466 -0.57 25.44 8.00
CA LYS A 466 -0.22 26.84 8.33
C LYS A 466 -1.46 27.66 8.69
N TYR A 467 -2.55 27.46 7.95
CA TYR A 467 -3.76 28.25 8.07
C TYR A 467 -5.03 27.40 8.17
N LYS A 468 -5.36 26.96 9.37
CA LYS A 468 -6.44 25.99 9.66
C LYS A 468 -7.87 26.49 9.38
N ASN A 469 -8.05 27.79 9.14
CA ASN A 469 -9.34 28.38 8.76
C ASN A 469 -9.54 28.45 7.21
N CYS A 470 -8.88 27.57 6.47
CA CYS A 470 -8.90 27.52 5.01
C CYS A 470 -10.23 27.05 4.37
N GLY A 471 -11.20 26.62 5.18
CA GLY A 471 -12.53 26.15 4.71
C GLY A 471 -12.62 24.68 4.31
N TYR A 472 -11.49 23.99 4.18
CA TYR A 472 -11.41 22.54 3.87
C TYR A 472 -10.68 21.73 4.96
N PHE A 473 -10.33 22.37 6.08
CA PHE A 473 -9.87 21.71 7.29
C PHE A 473 -10.97 21.66 8.34
N TYR A 474 -11.27 20.45 8.85
CA TYR A 474 -12.35 20.19 9.80
C TYR A 474 -11.80 19.56 11.08
N GLU A 475 -12.43 19.88 12.18
CA GLU A 475 -12.15 19.30 13.49
C GLU A 475 -13.48 18.87 14.11
N THR A 476 -13.69 17.55 14.23
CA THR A 476 -14.97 17.00 14.69
C THR A 476 -14.81 15.69 15.46
N SER A 477 -15.74 15.45 16.36
CA SER A 477 -15.78 14.22 17.15
C SER A 477 -16.31 13.03 16.33
N ALA A 478 -15.68 11.86 16.50
CA ALA A 478 -16.16 10.60 15.92
C ALA A 478 -17.58 10.21 16.39
N THR A 479 -18.05 10.74 17.55
CA THR A 479 -19.42 10.51 18.04
C THR A 479 -20.48 11.07 17.09
N ASN A 480 -20.16 12.08 16.29
CA ASN A 480 -21.07 12.63 15.29
C ASN A 480 -21.38 11.64 14.17
N PHE A 481 -20.42 10.78 13.80
CA PHE A 481 -20.62 9.76 12.76
C PHE A 481 -21.61 8.67 13.21
N SER A 482 -21.63 8.35 14.51
CA SER A 482 -22.56 7.35 15.05
C SER A 482 -24.02 7.81 15.05
N LYS A 483 -24.28 9.09 14.89
CA LYS A 483 -25.64 9.68 14.79
C LYS A 483 -26.23 9.59 13.38
N ILE A 484 -25.40 9.29 12.38
CA ILE A 484 -25.80 9.20 10.98
C ILE A 484 -26.01 7.72 10.62
N PRO A 485 -27.17 7.33 10.06
CA PRO A 485 -27.42 5.95 9.63
C PRO A 485 -26.36 5.42 8.66
N GLY A 486 -25.83 4.21 8.94
CA GLY A 486 -24.74 3.61 8.18
C GLY A 486 -23.34 4.10 8.56
N LEU A 487 -23.24 4.99 9.56
CA LEU A 487 -21.98 5.45 10.16
C LEU A 487 -20.97 6.04 9.16
N PRO A 488 -21.38 6.85 8.16
CA PRO A 488 -20.42 7.44 7.21
C PRO A 488 -19.47 8.39 7.94
N ILE A 489 -18.21 8.45 7.47
CA ILE A 489 -17.21 9.37 8.01
C ILE A 489 -17.45 10.77 7.39
N ALA A 490 -18.61 11.35 7.68
CA ALA A 490 -19.07 12.62 7.14
C ALA A 490 -18.60 13.79 8.01
N TYR A 491 -17.30 14.00 8.11
CA TYR A 491 -16.66 14.99 8.99
C TYR A 491 -16.99 16.46 8.63
N TRP A 492 -17.50 16.70 7.40
CA TRP A 492 -17.94 18.01 6.92
C TRP A 492 -19.42 18.29 7.21
N ALA A 493 -20.18 17.32 7.77
CA ALA A 493 -21.59 17.46 8.05
C ALA A 493 -21.83 18.57 9.08
N SER A 494 -22.80 19.46 8.81
CA SER A 494 -23.18 20.51 9.76
C SER A 494 -23.91 19.93 10.97
N HIS A 495 -23.90 20.68 12.06
CA HIS A 495 -24.61 20.29 13.30
C HIS A 495 -26.11 20.07 13.04
N GLU A 496 -26.74 20.94 12.24
CA GLU A 496 -28.15 20.85 11.88
C GLU A 496 -28.44 19.56 11.11
N PHE A 497 -27.57 19.20 10.15
CA PHE A 497 -27.70 17.94 9.42
C PHE A 497 -27.62 16.73 10.36
N ILE A 498 -26.68 16.72 11.28
CA ILE A 498 -26.53 15.65 12.27
C ILE A 498 -27.76 15.56 13.17
N GLN A 499 -28.32 16.70 13.61
CA GLN A 499 -29.56 16.72 14.39
C GLN A 499 -30.76 16.17 13.62
N VAL A 500 -30.87 16.48 12.33
CA VAL A 500 -31.91 15.89 11.46
C VAL A 500 -31.76 14.38 11.35
N CYS A 501 -30.53 13.87 11.23
CA CYS A 501 -30.29 12.42 11.20
C CYS A 501 -30.62 11.73 12.54
N GLU A 502 -30.35 12.39 13.66
CA GLU A 502 -30.58 11.85 15.03
C GLU A 502 -32.07 11.85 15.40
N ASN A 503 -32.79 12.93 15.07
CA ASN A 503 -34.17 13.15 15.49
C ASN A 503 -35.21 12.89 14.39
N GLY A 504 -34.74 12.77 13.15
CA GLY A 504 -35.60 12.59 11.97
C GLY A 504 -36.14 11.18 11.85
N MET A 505 -37.28 11.07 11.19
CA MET A 505 -37.89 9.78 10.89
C MET A 505 -37.28 9.18 9.63
N ILE A 506 -36.82 7.93 9.73
CA ILE A 506 -36.23 7.22 8.57
C ILE A 506 -37.34 6.94 7.54
N ILE A 507 -37.11 7.35 6.28
CA ILE A 507 -38.06 7.12 5.19
C ILE A 507 -38.49 5.67 5.08
N GLY A 508 -37.60 4.72 5.37
CA GLY A 508 -37.93 3.27 5.41
C GLY A 508 -39.01 2.85 6.39
N SER A 509 -39.30 3.69 7.41
CA SER A 509 -40.44 3.46 8.33
C SER A 509 -41.77 3.96 7.75
N LEU A 510 -41.75 4.86 6.78
CA LEU A 510 -42.92 5.45 6.14
C LEU A 510 -43.20 4.84 4.76
N ALA A 511 -42.16 4.39 4.07
CA ALA A 511 -42.25 3.87 2.71
C ALA A 511 -41.21 2.75 2.50
N SER A 512 -41.54 1.80 1.66
CA SER A 512 -40.60 0.74 1.27
C SER A 512 -39.87 1.16 -0.02
N PRO A 513 -38.64 1.73 0.04
CA PRO A 513 -37.85 2.03 -1.14
C PRO A 513 -37.46 0.71 -1.81
N LYS A 514 -37.85 0.56 -3.08
CA LYS A 514 -37.50 -0.63 -3.87
C LYS A 514 -36.93 -0.20 -5.20
N THR A 515 -35.96 -0.95 -5.67
CA THR A 515 -35.52 -0.86 -7.05
C THR A 515 -36.68 -1.26 -7.95
N GLY A 516 -37.01 -0.45 -8.93
CA GLY A 516 -38.02 -0.79 -9.93
C GLY A 516 -37.65 -2.05 -10.70
N MET A 517 -38.55 -2.48 -11.58
CA MET A 517 -38.34 -3.65 -12.41
C MET A 517 -37.14 -3.46 -13.35
N THR A 518 -36.29 -4.46 -13.44
CA THR A 518 -35.20 -4.57 -14.42
C THR A 518 -35.57 -5.60 -15.49
N THR A 519 -35.48 -5.23 -16.76
CA THR A 519 -35.82 -6.13 -17.87
C THR A 519 -34.73 -7.16 -18.15
N GLY A 520 -33.48 -6.91 -17.76
CA GLY A 520 -32.31 -7.71 -18.15
C GLY A 520 -31.90 -7.54 -19.62
N ASP A 521 -32.84 -7.14 -20.50
CA ASP A 521 -32.64 -6.89 -21.92
C ASP A 521 -33.66 -5.87 -22.41
N ASN A 522 -33.25 -4.61 -22.48
CA ASN A 522 -34.14 -3.51 -22.89
C ASN A 522 -34.53 -3.61 -24.37
N ASP A 523 -33.62 -4.02 -25.21
CA ASP A 523 -33.84 -4.07 -26.66
C ASP A 523 -34.86 -5.14 -27.03
N ARG A 524 -34.94 -6.19 -26.26
CA ARG A 524 -35.92 -7.26 -26.41
C ARG A 524 -37.29 -6.89 -25.83
N PHE A 525 -37.34 -6.30 -24.63
CA PHE A 525 -38.57 -6.18 -23.86
C PHE A 525 -39.20 -4.80 -23.85
N LEU A 526 -38.49 -3.76 -24.27
CA LEU A 526 -39.03 -2.39 -24.33
C LEU A 526 -39.26 -1.95 -25.79
N ARG A 527 -40.30 -1.17 -25.99
CA ARG A 527 -40.56 -0.48 -27.25
C ARG A 527 -41.03 0.94 -26.96
N LEU A 528 -40.81 1.85 -27.89
CA LEU A 528 -41.50 3.15 -27.88
C LEU A 528 -43.01 2.91 -28.13
N TRP A 529 -43.85 3.71 -27.54
CA TRP A 529 -45.28 3.59 -27.72
C TRP A 529 -45.71 3.67 -29.21
N SER A 530 -44.93 4.34 -30.04
CA SER A 530 -45.16 4.50 -31.50
C SER A 530 -44.75 3.26 -32.32
N GLU A 531 -43.98 2.32 -31.72
CA GLU A 531 -43.48 1.11 -32.43
C GLU A 531 -44.42 -0.08 -32.33
N VAL A 532 -45.49 0.04 -31.55
CA VAL A 532 -46.37 -1.09 -31.25
C VAL A 532 -47.83 -0.79 -31.63
N SER A 533 -48.60 -1.79 -31.93
CA SER A 533 -50.03 -1.67 -32.22
C SER A 533 -50.78 -1.23 -30.95
N PHE A 534 -51.52 -0.16 -31.05
CA PHE A 534 -52.36 0.39 -29.97
C PHE A 534 -53.39 -0.64 -29.45
N LEU A 535 -53.89 -1.51 -30.36
CA LEU A 535 -54.84 -2.57 -30.01
C LEU A 535 -54.25 -3.65 -29.07
N ARG A 536 -52.92 -3.71 -28.96
CA ARG A 536 -52.22 -4.63 -28.04
C ARG A 536 -51.69 -3.94 -26.81
N CYS A 537 -52.08 -2.68 -26.56
CA CYS A 537 -51.65 -1.89 -25.41
C CYS A 537 -52.78 -1.77 -24.39
N PHE A 538 -52.41 -1.76 -23.11
CA PHE A 538 -53.33 -1.46 -22.02
C PHE A 538 -52.71 -0.48 -21.04
N PHE A 539 -53.27 0.75 -21.02
CA PHE A 539 -52.68 1.90 -20.32
C PHE A 539 -53.27 2.14 -18.93
N SER A 540 -54.38 1.48 -18.58
CA SER A 540 -55.13 1.76 -17.38
C SER A 540 -55.16 0.61 -16.34
N ALA A 541 -54.32 -0.42 -16.52
CA ALA A 541 -54.22 -1.52 -15.54
C ALA A 541 -53.83 -1.00 -14.17
N LYS A 542 -54.62 -1.31 -13.15
CA LYS A 542 -54.36 -0.96 -11.74
C LYS A 542 -53.78 -2.12 -10.95
N THR A 543 -53.98 -3.34 -11.42
CA THR A 543 -53.48 -4.58 -10.77
C THR A 543 -52.87 -5.52 -11.81
N ASN A 544 -52.06 -6.48 -11.33
CA ASN A 544 -51.52 -7.54 -12.19
C ASN A 544 -52.63 -8.43 -12.76
N GLU A 545 -53.71 -8.62 -12.01
CA GLU A 545 -54.86 -9.43 -12.44
C GLU A 545 -55.59 -8.77 -13.61
N GLU A 546 -55.81 -7.45 -13.56
CA GLU A 546 -56.38 -6.68 -14.68
C GLU A 546 -55.46 -6.76 -15.89
N ALA A 547 -54.14 -6.62 -15.70
CA ALA A 547 -53.17 -6.71 -16.79
C ALA A 547 -53.23 -8.10 -17.46
N MET A 548 -53.25 -9.17 -16.68
CA MET A 548 -53.28 -10.53 -17.16
C MET A 548 -54.58 -10.85 -17.91
N HIS A 549 -55.75 -10.40 -17.41
CA HIS A 549 -57.05 -10.64 -18.07
C HIS A 549 -57.28 -9.76 -19.29
N SER A 550 -56.51 -8.66 -19.48
CA SER A 550 -56.69 -7.75 -20.63
C SER A 550 -56.32 -8.37 -21.98
N GLY A 551 -55.51 -9.45 -22.00
CA GLY A 551 -54.96 -10.04 -23.21
C GLY A 551 -54.00 -9.10 -23.95
N ALA A 552 -53.64 -7.95 -23.38
CA ALA A 552 -52.69 -7.02 -23.95
C ALA A 552 -51.25 -7.50 -23.75
N LYS A 553 -50.40 -7.10 -24.67
CA LYS A 553 -48.96 -7.41 -24.61
C LYS A 553 -48.15 -6.26 -24.01
N TRP A 554 -48.55 -5.01 -24.29
CA TRP A 554 -47.74 -3.85 -24.01
C TRP A 554 -48.37 -2.98 -22.91
N PHE A 555 -47.57 -2.64 -21.92
CA PHE A 555 -47.97 -1.88 -20.74
C PHE A 555 -47.02 -0.69 -20.52
N PRO A 556 -47.51 0.45 -19.97
CA PRO A 556 -46.63 1.58 -19.69
C PRO A 556 -45.44 1.22 -18.77
N TYR A 557 -44.26 1.69 -19.15
CA TYR A 557 -43.03 1.49 -18.40
C TYR A 557 -42.35 2.81 -18.12
N LEU A 558 -42.10 3.08 -16.83
CA LEU A 558 -41.39 4.25 -16.40
C LEU A 558 -39.89 4.00 -16.46
N LYS A 559 -39.21 4.51 -17.46
CA LYS A 559 -37.78 4.46 -17.62
C LYS A 559 -37.17 5.81 -17.31
N GLY A 560 -36.01 5.84 -16.65
CA GLY A 560 -35.21 7.05 -16.51
C GLY A 560 -34.89 7.67 -17.88
N GLY A 561 -34.68 8.96 -17.93
CA GLY A 561 -34.38 9.72 -19.13
C GLY A 561 -33.93 11.13 -18.78
N ASP A 562 -34.02 12.06 -19.76
CA ASP A 562 -33.64 13.44 -19.55
C ASP A 562 -34.39 14.08 -18.38
N PHE A 563 -33.77 15.09 -17.77
CA PHE A 563 -34.37 15.80 -16.67
C PHE A 563 -35.74 16.37 -17.02
N ARG A 564 -36.76 16.03 -16.25
CA ARG A 564 -38.10 16.60 -16.30
C ARG A 564 -38.47 17.07 -14.89
N ARG A 565 -38.89 18.33 -14.77
CA ARG A 565 -39.11 18.93 -13.45
C ARG A 565 -40.20 18.24 -12.64
N TRP A 566 -41.33 17.91 -13.27
CA TRP A 566 -42.46 17.32 -12.56
C TRP A 566 -43.06 16.08 -13.24
N TYR A 567 -43.05 16.04 -14.59
CA TYR A 567 -43.73 15.03 -15.37
C TYR A 567 -43.04 14.80 -16.73
N GLY A 568 -42.89 13.52 -17.12
CA GLY A 568 -42.30 13.18 -18.41
C GLY A 568 -41.77 11.76 -18.48
N ASN A 569 -40.94 11.49 -19.50
CA ASN A 569 -40.26 10.23 -19.75
C ASN A 569 -41.17 8.99 -19.84
N LYS A 570 -42.40 9.19 -20.40
CA LYS A 570 -43.40 8.14 -20.57
C LYS A 570 -43.42 7.59 -22.00
N TYR A 571 -42.26 7.36 -22.58
CA TYR A 571 -42.16 6.97 -23.99
C TYR A 571 -42.17 5.45 -24.18
N TYR A 572 -41.90 4.69 -23.13
CA TYR A 572 -41.66 3.24 -23.23
C TYR A 572 -42.88 2.43 -22.80
N LEU A 573 -43.08 1.35 -23.54
CA LEU A 573 -43.98 0.25 -23.19
C LEU A 573 -43.13 -1.01 -23.00
N ILE A 574 -43.57 -1.85 -22.06
CA ILE A 574 -42.92 -3.12 -21.74
C ILE A 574 -43.78 -4.29 -22.17
N ASN A 575 -43.17 -5.35 -22.68
CA ASN A 575 -43.82 -6.61 -22.90
C ASN A 575 -44.12 -7.28 -21.57
N TRP A 576 -45.38 -7.17 -21.12
CA TRP A 576 -45.88 -7.80 -19.89
C TRP A 576 -46.93 -8.87 -20.17
N GLU A 577 -46.93 -9.43 -21.37
CA GLU A 577 -47.83 -10.50 -21.79
C GLU A 577 -47.71 -11.69 -20.81
N ASN A 578 -48.86 -12.29 -20.42
CA ASN A 578 -48.95 -13.38 -19.45
C ASN A 578 -48.19 -13.14 -18.14
N ASP A 579 -48.44 -11.98 -17.51
CA ASP A 579 -47.79 -11.56 -16.26
C ASP A 579 -46.25 -11.48 -16.39
N GLY A 580 -45.77 -11.02 -17.55
CA GLY A 580 -44.34 -10.84 -17.80
C GLY A 580 -43.54 -12.16 -17.87
N PHE A 581 -44.18 -13.22 -18.29
CA PHE A 581 -43.58 -14.57 -18.38
C PHE A 581 -42.22 -14.59 -19.08
N GLU A 582 -42.10 -13.90 -20.23
CA GLU A 582 -40.84 -13.85 -20.97
C GLU A 582 -39.72 -13.14 -20.19
N ILE A 583 -40.04 -12.04 -19.47
CA ILE A 583 -39.05 -11.30 -18.67
C ILE A 583 -38.63 -12.08 -17.44
N LYS A 584 -39.59 -12.69 -16.74
CA LYS A 584 -39.36 -13.47 -15.53
C LYS A 584 -38.49 -14.70 -15.78
N ASN A 585 -38.57 -15.25 -17.00
CA ASN A 585 -37.78 -16.42 -17.42
C ASN A 585 -36.52 -16.06 -18.25
N ASN A 586 -36.22 -14.77 -18.44
CA ASN A 586 -35.02 -14.32 -19.11
C ASN A 586 -33.81 -14.36 -18.17
N ILE A 587 -33.41 -15.56 -17.78
CA ILE A 587 -32.20 -15.79 -16.97
C ILE A 587 -31.01 -15.69 -17.91
N LYS A 588 -30.20 -14.64 -17.78
CA LYS A 588 -28.87 -14.64 -18.40
C LYS A 588 -28.04 -15.71 -17.68
N PRO A 589 -27.40 -16.63 -18.41
CA PRO A 589 -26.41 -17.48 -17.78
C PRO A 589 -25.29 -16.57 -17.19
N ASN A 590 -24.94 -16.81 -15.93
CA ASN A 590 -23.84 -16.15 -15.23
C ASN A 590 -22.51 -16.41 -15.92
#